data_2ed64a8b1893a346fdf4055baa8be43e
#
_entry.id   2ed64a8b1893a346fdf4055baa8be43e
#
_cell.length_a   1.000
_cell.length_b   1.000
_cell.length_c   1.000
_cell.angle_alpha   90.00
_cell.angle_beta   90.00
_cell.angle_gamma   90.00
#
_symmetry.space_group_name_H-M   'P 1'
#
loop_
_entity.id
_entity.type
_entity.pdbx_description
1 polymer ?
#
loop_
_entity_poly.entity_id
_entity_poly.type
_entity_poly.pdbx_seq_one_letter_code
_entity_poly.pdbx_strand_id
1 'polypeptide(L)'
;MNRRDFLKSSMVGATGVAIASSPLAALSSCAPKQQECGKGCCHGTGQLNISFQDDIPGRKDINDILDYMENLGVTGFEPWGGDIITRGNEFQQALKGRNIKVSAVCAGFDGFILAEDPKVKAQFDSSMREILAAAGELGSTGVIMVPAFNDQKPCMPHTRATREYLCEQLHELGEYALKYNTTVILEPLNRNESHYLRQVPDAAAICRDSKSAGVKCMGDFWHMQEETSDFAALMSAGTEYLQHVHIASRGNRKMPGECGAVDNYVDGFRALKLMGYDKYVSFECGCGGDRDILVPAAVKLIREQWEQA
;
A
#
# COMPACT_ATOMS: atom_id res chain seq x y z
N MET A 1 34.63 -15.79 16.52
CA MET A 1 34.14 -15.39 17.85
C MET A 1 32.63 -15.59 17.89
N ASN A 2 32.16 -16.49 18.73
CA ASN A 2 30.73 -16.93 18.69
C ASN A 2 29.89 -16.02 19.60
N ARG A 3 28.62 -15.77 19.28
CA ARG A 3 27.71 -14.87 20.02
C ARG A 3 27.62 -15.15 21.53
N ARG A 4 27.95 -16.37 21.97
CA ARG A 4 27.98 -16.75 23.39
C ARG A 4 29.18 -16.22 24.16
N ASP A 5 30.30 -15.90 23.48
CA ASP A 5 31.53 -15.44 24.13
C ASP A 5 31.54 -13.93 24.36
N PHE A 6 30.73 -13.18 23.60
CA PHE A 6 30.55 -11.73 23.75
C PHE A 6 29.79 -11.38 25.04
N LEU A 7 28.83 -12.21 25.44
CA LEU A 7 28.02 -11.95 26.63
C LEU A 7 28.69 -12.33 27.97
N LYS A 8 29.81 -13.02 27.95
CA LYS A 8 30.57 -13.41 29.17
C LYS A 8 31.66 -12.44 29.59
N SER A 9 32.05 -11.51 28.74
CA SER A 9 33.10 -10.53 29.04
C SER A 9 32.63 -9.21 29.65
N SER A 10 31.34 -9.05 29.91
CA SER A 10 30.76 -7.80 30.43
C SER A 10 30.44 -7.84 31.93
N MET A 11 30.87 -8.85 32.65
CA MET A 11 30.60 -9.00 34.11
C MET A 11 31.87 -9.20 34.91
N VAL A 12 32.79 -8.25 34.92
CA VAL A 12 33.78 -8.09 36.01
C VAL A 12 34.19 -6.61 36.09
N GLY A 13 33.83 -5.94 37.19
CA GLY A 13 34.28 -4.59 37.46
C GLY A 13 33.40 -3.83 38.44
N ALA A 14 33.13 -4.39 39.61
CA ALA A 14 32.58 -3.61 40.74
C ALA A 14 33.68 -3.44 41.77
N THR A 15 34.26 -2.26 41.86
CA THR A 15 35.05 -1.82 43.02
C THR A 15 34.33 -0.66 43.69
N GLY A 16 34.14 -0.82 44.99
CA GLY A 16 33.33 0.06 45.82
C GLY A 16 33.93 1.47 46.05
N VAL A 17 33.09 2.44 46.24
CA VAL A 17 33.41 3.72 46.84
C VAL A 17 32.41 4.00 47.95
N ALA A 18 32.94 4.43 49.09
CA ALA A 18 32.27 4.62 50.36
C ALA A 18 31.24 5.75 50.33
N ILE A 19 30.16 5.54 51.10
CA ILE A 19 29.03 6.47 51.29
C ILE A 19 29.42 7.48 52.38
N ALA A 20 29.36 8.74 52.02
CA ALA A 20 29.29 9.85 53.00
C ALA A 20 27.84 10.26 53.17
N SER A 21 27.34 10.15 54.41
CA SER A 21 26.00 10.54 54.79
C SER A 21 25.79 12.05 54.85
N SER A 22 24.75 12.55 54.19
CA SER A 22 24.19 13.89 54.39
C SER A 22 22.66 13.86 54.40
N PRO A 23 21.98 14.77 55.13
CA PRO A 23 20.65 14.51 55.67
C PRO A 23 19.52 14.67 54.65
N LEU A 24 18.46 13.87 54.85
CA LEU A 24 17.17 13.89 54.15
C LEU A 24 16.55 15.29 54.12
N ALA A 25 16.46 15.91 52.97
CA ALA A 25 15.44 16.90 52.68
C ALA A 25 14.18 16.16 52.17
N ALA A 26 13.07 16.35 52.83
CA ALA A 26 11.79 15.81 52.46
C ALA A 26 11.35 16.26 51.07
N LEU A 27 11.49 15.41 50.08
CA LEU A 27 10.83 15.58 48.78
C LEU A 27 9.40 15.09 48.93
N SER A 28 8.48 16.03 48.95
CA SER A 28 7.05 15.81 48.78
C SER A 28 6.82 14.97 47.54
N SER A 29 6.24 13.78 47.72
CA SER A 29 5.83 12.87 46.66
C SER A 29 4.72 13.50 45.84
N CYS A 30 5.07 14.12 44.73
CA CYS A 30 4.12 14.28 43.63
C CYS A 30 3.97 12.91 42.96
N ALA A 31 3.05 12.10 43.47
CA ALA A 31 2.53 10.96 42.73
C ALA A 31 1.93 11.55 41.43
N PRO A 32 2.29 11.03 40.24
CA PRO A 32 1.57 11.41 39.05
C PRO A 32 0.11 10.99 39.26
N LYS A 33 -0.82 11.95 39.22
CA LYS A 33 -2.24 11.64 39.11
C LYS A 33 -2.36 10.73 37.90
N GLN A 34 -2.75 9.49 38.16
CA GLN A 34 -3.29 8.63 37.11
C GLN A 34 -4.49 9.40 36.54
N GLN A 35 -4.29 10.04 35.41
CA GLN A 35 -5.37 10.47 34.56
C GLN A 35 -6.09 9.16 34.20
N GLU A 36 -7.26 8.93 34.78
CA GLU A 36 -8.19 7.92 34.29
C GLU A 36 -8.36 8.21 32.81
N CYS A 37 -7.78 7.34 31.99
CA CYS A 37 -8.07 7.29 30.56
C CYS A 37 -9.57 7.02 30.50
N GLY A 38 -10.35 8.08 30.27
CA GLY A 38 -11.79 7.97 30.13
C GLY A 38 -12.06 6.84 29.12
N LYS A 39 -13.07 6.03 29.41
CA LYS A 39 -13.55 4.92 28.59
C LYS A 39 -13.92 5.40 27.18
N GLY A 40 -12.93 5.66 26.36
CA GLY A 40 -12.91 5.85 24.94
C GLY A 40 -11.64 5.17 24.49
N CYS A 41 -11.64 3.84 24.42
CA CYS A 41 -10.69 3.16 23.57
C CYS A 41 -10.79 3.89 22.23
N CYS A 42 -9.68 4.48 21.78
CA CYS A 42 -9.53 4.93 20.40
C CYS A 42 -9.62 3.67 19.53
N HIS A 43 -10.83 3.17 19.29
CA HIS A 43 -11.07 2.27 18.19
C HIS A 43 -10.74 3.10 16.96
N GLY A 44 -9.73 2.71 16.20
CA GLY A 44 -9.43 3.32 14.93
C GLY A 44 -10.73 3.43 14.12
N THR A 45 -10.98 4.59 13.58
CA THR A 45 -12.19 4.89 12.79
C THR A 45 -12.07 4.41 11.35
N GLY A 46 -11.08 3.57 11.03
CA GLY A 46 -10.87 3.04 9.69
C GLY A 46 -12.10 2.32 9.14
N GLN A 47 -12.32 2.46 7.84
CA GLN A 47 -13.43 1.85 7.13
C GLN A 47 -12.89 0.90 6.06
N LEU A 48 -13.44 -0.31 5.98
CA LEU A 48 -13.15 -1.25 4.91
C LEU A 48 -13.97 -0.92 3.66
N ASN A 49 -13.36 -0.23 2.71
CA ASN A 49 -13.91 -0.05 1.38
C ASN A 49 -13.27 -1.07 0.43
N ILE A 50 -14.06 -2.01 -0.06
CA ILE A 50 -13.57 -3.06 -0.96
C ILE A 50 -13.59 -2.55 -2.38
N SER A 51 -12.51 -2.84 -3.12
CA SER A 51 -12.38 -2.58 -4.56
C SER A 51 -12.06 -3.86 -5.32
N PHE A 52 -12.39 -3.87 -6.60
CA PHE A 52 -12.02 -4.95 -7.52
C PHE A 52 -11.31 -4.40 -8.74
N GLN A 53 -10.28 -5.10 -9.21
CA GLN A 53 -9.84 -5.01 -10.59
C GLN A 53 -10.95 -5.52 -11.52
N ASP A 54 -10.97 -5.06 -12.74
CA ASP A 54 -12.07 -5.29 -13.71
C ASP A 54 -12.29 -6.77 -14.07
N ASP A 55 -11.24 -7.59 -13.96
CA ASP A 55 -11.30 -9.03 -14.25
C ASP A 55 -11.84 -9.87 -13.08
N ILE A 56 -11.89 -9.33 -11.85
CA ILE A 56 -12.32 -10.07 -10.65
C ILE A 56 -13.73 -10.66 -10.79
N PRO A 57 -14.73 -9.94 -11.30
CA PRO A 57 -16.07 -10.51 -11.52
C PRO A 57 -16.14 -11.59 -12.60
N GLY A 58 -15.14 -11.69 -13.48
CA GLY A 58 -15.17 -12.61 -14.63
C GLY A 58 -16.25 -12.30 -15.67
N ARG A 59 -16.66 -11.04 -15.74
CA ARG A 59 -17.62 -10.49 -16.70
C ARG A 59 -16.87 -9.70 -17.77
N LYS A 60 -17.52 -9.42 -18.92
CA LYS A 60 -16.92 -8.64 -20.01
C LYS A 60 -17.56 -7.25 -20.17
N ASP A 61 -18.86 -7.17 -19.99
CA ASP A 61 -19.58 -5.91 -20.05
C ASP A 61 -19.38 -5.13 -18.77
N ILE A 62 -19.10 -3.84 -18.90
CA ILE A 62 -18.82 -2.99 -17.73
C ILE A 62 -20.01 -2.85 -16.79
N ASN A 63 -21.25 -2.83 -17.30
CA ASN A 63 -22.41 -2.75 -16.45
C ASN A 63 -22.62 -4.06 -15.68
N ASP A 64 -22.39 -5.23 -16.33
CA ASP A 64 -22.44 -6.52 -15.64
C ASP A 64 -21.38 -6.63 -14.54
N ILE A 65 -20.17 -6.06 -14.77
CA ILE A 65 -19.10 -5.94 -13.77
C ILE A 65 -19.59 -5.11 -12.59
N LEU A 66 -20.09 -3.91 -12.84
CA LEU A 66 -20.51 -2.98 -11.80
C LEU A 66 -21.76 -3.48 -11.04
N ASP A 67 -22.71 -4.09 -11.73
CA ASP A 67 -23.90 -4.72 -11.10
C ASP A 67 -23.48 -5.86 -10.14
N TYR A 68 -22.52 -6.69 -10.56
CA TYR A 68 -21.97 -7.74 -9.71
C TYR A 68 -21.30 -7.16 -8.46
N MET A 69 -20.52 -6.09 -8.63
CA MET A 69 -19.85 -5.40 -7.52
C MET A 69 -20.86 -4.78 -6.55
N GLU A 70 -21.88 -4.09 -7.04
CA GLU A 70 -22.94 -3.51 -6.20
C GLU A 70 -23.68 -4.56 -5.39
N ASN A 71 -23.99 -5.72 -5.99
CA ASN A 71 -24.65 -6.85 -5.31
C ASN A 71 -23.82 -7.41 -4.14
N LEU A 72 -22.48 -7.26 -4.20
CA LEU A 72 -21.58 -7.66 -3.13
C LEU A 72 -21.25 -6.51 -2.16
N GLY A 73 -21.79 -5.31 -2.38
CA GLY A 73 -21.48 -4.11 -1.59
C GLY A 73 -20.03 -3.67 -1.74
N VAL A 74 -19.45 -3.87 -2.92
CA VAL A 74 -18.13 -3.39 -3.32
C VAL A 74 -18.29 -1.99 -3.88
N THR A 75 -17.44 -1.06 -3.45
CA THR A 75 -17.57 0.37 -3.75
C THR A 75 -16.41 0.97 -4.53
N GLY A 76 -15.37 0.17 -4.77
CA GLY A 76 -14.20 0.57 -5.55
C GLY A 76 -14.08 -0.23 -6.85
N PHE A 77 -13.75 0.45 -7.94
CA PHE A 77 -13.43 -0.14 -9.24
C PHE A 77 -12.00 0.26 -9.60
N GLU A 78 -11.18 -0.70 -9.97
CA GLU A 78 -9.78 -0.50 -10.32
C GLU A 78 -9.51 -0.96 -11.76
N PRO A 79 -9.64 -0.06 -12.74
CA PRO A 79 -9.38 -0.36 -14.14
C PRO A 79 -7.89 -0.39 -14.46
N TRP A 80 -7.55 -1.04 -15.57
CA TRP A 80 -6.23 -0.99 -16.19
C TRP A 80 -5.96 0.36 -16.87
N GLY A 81 -4.72 0.88 -16.79
CA GLY A 81 -4.37 2.18 -17.35
C GLY A 81 -4.57 2.32 -18.86
N GLY A 82 -4.29 1.26 -19.62
CA GLY A 82 -4.56 1.24 -21.06
C GLY A 82 -6.05 1.30 -21.40
N ASP A 83 -6.90 0.72 -20.55
CA ASP A 83 -8.34 0.73 -20.76
C ASP A 83 -8.95 2.10 -20.47
N ILE A 84 -8.46 2.83 -19.48
CA ILE A 84 -9.00 4.19 -19.24
C ILE A 84 -8.69 5.16 -20.36
N ILE A 85 -7.60 4.97 -21.08
CA ILE A 85 -7.27 5.77 -22.27
C ILE A 85 -8.25 5.51 -23.42
N THR A 86 -8.61 4.24 -23.64
CA THR A 86 -9.45 3.84 -24.77
C THR A 86 -10.94 3.81 -24.46
N ARG A 87 -11.31 3.52 -23.20
CA ARG A 87 -12.68 3.29 -22.71
C ARG A 87 -13.13 4.27 -21.62
N GLY A 88 -12.35 5.31 -21.31
CA GLY A 88 -12.64 6.24 -20.22
C GLY A 88 -14.06 6.82 -20.25
N ASN A 89 -14.56 7.20 -21.42
CA ASN A 89 -15.95 7.67 -21.60
C ASN A 89 -16.99 6.59 -21.28
N GLU A 90 -16.74 5.33 -21.66
CA GLU A 90 -17.60 4.19 -21.33
C GLU A 90 -17.68 4.00 -19.81
N PHE A 91 -16.52 3.99 -19.13
CA PHE A 91 -16.46 3.88 -17.66
C PHE A 91 -17.15 5.04 -16.97
N GLN A 92 -16.93 6.28 -17.43
CA GLN A 92 -17.61 7.45 -16.87
C GLN A 92 -19.12 7.35 -16.96
N GLN A 93 -19.64 6.88 -18.10
CA GLN A 93 -21.09 6.70 -18.27
C GLN A 93 -21.64 5.55 -17.41
N ALA A 94 -20.93 4.41 -17.37
CA ALA A 94 -21.34 3.25 -16.59
C ALA A 94 -21.34 3.52 -15.07
N LEU A 95 -20.40 4.32 -14.57
CA LEU A 95 -20.29 4.70 -13.15
C LEU A 95 -21.31 5.77 -12.71
N LYS A 96 -21.96 6.43 -13.67
CA LYS A 96 -22.86 7.54 -13.37
C LYS A 96 -24.09 7.08 -12.56
N GLY A 97 -24.25 7.66 -11.38
CA GLY A 97 -25.37 7.37 -10.48
C GLY A 97 -25.16 6.14 -9.60
N ARG A 98 -24.06 5.40 -9.76
CA ARG A 98 -23.70 4.26 -8.91
C ARG A 98 -22.92 4.69 -7.66
N ASN A 99 -22.96 3.87 -6.63
CA ASN A 99 -22.13 4.04 -5.42
C ASN A 99 -20.74 3.37 -5.58
N ILE A 100 -20.22 3.32 -6.80
CA ILE A 100 -18.88 2.82 -7.10
C ILE A 100 -18.03 4.00 -7.58
N LYS A 101 -16.79 4.06 -7.11
CA LYS A 101 -15.78 5.05 -7.50
C LYS A 101 -14.57 4.34 -8.11
N VAL A 102 -13.84 5.03 -8.99
CA VAL A 102 -12.51 4.54 -9.39
C VAL A 102 -11.57 4.67 -8.21
N SER A 103 -11.15 3.53 -7.65
CA SER A 103 -10.32 3.46 -6.44
C SER A 103 -8.88 3.85 -6.70
N ALA A 104 -8.28 3.23 -7.71
CA ALA A 104 -6.97 3.51 -8.29
C ALA A 104 -7.00 3.06 -9.74
N VAL A 105 -5.94 3.35 -10.48
CA VAL A 105 -5.70 2.82 -11.83
C VAL A 105 -4.46 1.96 -11.77
N CYS A 106 -4.57 0.70 -12.19
CA CYS A 106 -3.44 -0.23 -12.15
C CYS A 106 -2.59 -0.11 -13.40
N ALA A 107 -1.34 0.35 -13.24
CA ALA A 107 -0.29 0.35 -14.27
C ALA A 107 -0.74 0.84 -15.68
N GLY A 108 -0.33 0.12 -16.74
CA GLY A 108 -0.77 0.38 -18.12
C GLY A 108 0.11 1.34 -18.92
N PHE A 109 1.19 1.85 -18.33
CA PHE A 109 2.17 2.72 -19.00
C PHE A 109 3.23 1.91 -19.76
N ASP A 110 3.82 2.52 -20.79
CA ASP A 110 4.96 1.98 -21.52
C ASP A 110 6.28 2.37 -20.86
N GLY A 111 7.34 1.56 -21.05
CA GLY A 111 8.66 1.84 -20.49
C GLY A 111 8.70 1.76 -18.97
N PHE A 112 9.69 2.39 -18.36
CA PHE A 112 9.83 2.45 -16.89
C PHE A 112 10.74 3.62 -16.45
N ILE A 113 10.53 4.12 -15.24
CA ILE A 113 11.15 5.36 -14.76
C ILE A 113 12.67 5.25 -14.57
N LEU A 114 13.19 4.05 -14.24
CA LEU A 114 14.63 3.80 -14.02
C LEU A 114 15.34 3.22 -15.25
N ALA A 115 14.79 3.41 -16.46
CA ALA A 115 15.46 3.00 -17.70
C ALA A 115 16.72 3.81 -17.93
N GLU A 116 17.83 3.14 -18.28
CA GLU A 116 19.05 3.79 -18.75
C GLU A 116 18.90 4.27 -20.20
N ASP A 117 18.05 3.63 -21.01
CA ASP A 117 17.74 4.08 -22.35
C ASP A 117 16.78 5.29 -22.31
N PRO A 118 17.23 6.47 -22.82
CA PRO A 118 16.39 7.67 -22.81
C PRO A 118 15.10 7.54 -23.62
N LYS A 119 15.05 6.65 -24.61
CA LYS A 119 13.83 6.41 -25.40
C LYS A 119 12.78 5.66 -24.56
N VAL A 120 13.20 4.64 -23.81
CA VAL A 120 12.32 3.88 -22.92
C VAL A 120 11.82 4.78 -21.79
N LYS A 121 12.70 5.63 -21.24
CA LYS A 121 12.29 6.63 -20.23
C LYS A 121 11.28 7.64 -20.81
N ALA A 122 11.49 8.11 -22.02
CA ALA A 122 10.56 9.05 -22.67
C ALA A 122 9.19 8.42 -22.96
N GLN A 123 9.14 7.13 -23.29
CA GLN A 123 7.90 6.38 -23.41
C GLN A 123 7.15 6.35 -22.07
N PHE A 124 7.86 6.04 -20.99
CA PHE A 124 7.28 6.08 -19.63
C PHE A 124 6.70 7.48 -19.32
N ASP A 125 7.48 8.53 -19.54
CA ASP A 125 7.05 9.90 -19.21
C ASP A 125 5.80 10.33 -19.96
N SER A 126 5.69 9.94 -21.24
CA SER A 126 4.54 10.25 -22.07
C SER A 126 3.30 9.49 -21.64
N SER A 127 3.39 8.15 -21.59
CA SER A 127 2.24 7.29 -21.30
C SER A 127 1.73 7.45 -19.85
N MET A 128 2.65 7.58 -18.89
CA MET A 128 2.26 7.80 -17.50
C MET A 128 1.53 9.13 -17.30
N ARG A 129 1.94 10.20 -17.98
CA ARG A 129 1.24 11.50 -17.91
C ARG A 129 -0.15 11.43 -18.56
N GLU A 130 -0.29 10.69 -19.65
CA GLU A 130 -1.59 10.48 -20.31
C GLU A 130 -2.54 9.72 -19.38
N ILE A 131 -2.06 8.63 -18.74
CA ILE A 131 -2.85 7.86 -17.78
C ILE A 131 -3.21 8.71 -16.55
N LEU A 132 -2.29 9.51 -16.01
CA LEU A 132 -2.58 10.40 -14.88
C LEU A 132 -3.68 11.41 -15.20
N ALA A 133 -3.66 12.00 -16.40
CA ALA A 133 -4.70 12.93 -16.83
C ALA A 133 -6.07 12.22 -16.92
N ALA A 134 -6.13 11.07 -17.59
CA ALA A 134 -7.36 10.27 -17.72
C ALA A 134 -7.87 9.74 -16.36
N ALA A 135 -6.96 9.33 -15.47
CA ALA A 135 -7.30 8.90 -14.11
C ALA A 135 -7.95 10.03 -13.30
N GLY A 136 -7.44 11.25 -13.43
CA GLY A 136 -8.02 12.43 -12.80
C GLY A 136 -9.43 12.75 -13.32
N GLU A 137 -9.67 12.63 -14.63
CA GLU A 137 -10.99 12.82 -15.25
C GLU A 137 -12.03 11.81 -14.73
N LEU A 138 -11.58 10.58 -14.39
CA LEU A 138 -12.41 9.54 -13.79
C LEU A 138 -12.54 9.67 -12.26
N GLY A 139 -11.85 10.64 -11.64
CA GLY A 139 -11.85 10.83 -10.18
C GLY A 139 -11.11 9.75 -9.41
N SER A 140 -10.14 9.08 -10.04
CA SER A 140 -9.28 8.08 -9.39
C SER A 140 -8.39 8.71 -8.32
N THR A 141 -8.13 7.98 -7.24
CA THR A 141 -7.23 8.43 -6.18
C THR A 141 -5.76 8.44 -6.59
N GLY A 142 -5.37 7.65 -7.60
CA GLY A 142 -4.01 7.60 -8.12
C GLY A 142 -3.79 6.55 -9.19
N VAL A 143 -2.59 6.59 -9.77
CA VAL A 143 -2.09 5.60 -10.74
C VAL A 143 -0.96 4.82 -10.10
N ILE A 144 -1.11 3.50 -10.05
CA ILE A 144 -0.15 2.57 -9.46
C ILE A 144 1.02 2.38 -10.43
N MET A 145 2.24 2.43 -9.91
CA MET A 145 3.44 2.20 -10.67
C MET A 145 4.55 1.51 -9.88
N VAL A 146 5.31 0.68 -10.58
CA VAL A 146 6.55 0.05 -10.10
C VAL A 146 7.73 0.75 -10.75
N PRO A 147 8.77 1.18 -10.01
CA PRO A 147 9.92 1.88 -10.60
C PRO A 147 10.70 1.06 -11.63
N ALA A 148 10.86 -0.22 -11.41
CA ALA A 148 11.45 -1.17 -12.36
C ALA A 148 11.19 -2.61 -11.92
N PHE A 149 10.83 -3.47 -12.87
CA PHE A 149 10.76 -4.91 -12.72
C PHE A 149 12.14 -5.57 -12.94
N ASN A 150 12.31 -6.82 -12.49
CA ASN A 150 13.57 -7.57 -12.61
C ASN A 150 14.00 -7.84 -14.07
N ASP A 151 13.06 -7.97 -14.97
CA ASP A 151 13.29 -8.26 -16.40
C ASP A 151 13.49 -6.99 -17.25
N GLN A 152 13.19 -5.82 -16.74
CA GLN A 152 13.38 -4.54 -17.44
C GLN A 152 14.87 -4.14 -17.47
N LYS A 153 15.47 -4.17 -18.64
CA LYS A 153 16.90 -3.91 -18.86
C LYS A 153 17.12 -3.05 -20.13
N PRO A 154 18.16 -2.19 -20.16
CA PRO A 154 19.04 -1.84 -19.05
C PRO A 154 18.34 -0.96 -18.01
N CYS A 155 18.63 -1.19 -16.74
CA CYS A 155 18.04 -0.51 -15.59
C CYS A 155 19.12 0.12 -14.71
N MET A 156 18.88 1.32 -14.21
CA MET A 156 19.78 2.02 -13.30
C MET A 156 20.11 1.16 -12.06
N PRO A 157 21.38 1.13 -11.59
CA PRO A 157 21.79 0.31 -10.47
C PRO A 157 21.29 0.87 -9.13
N HIS A 158 21.28 0.05 -8.07
CA HIS A 158 20.95 0.46 -6.72
C HIS A 158 22.04 1.36 -6.12
N THR A 159 21.98 2.65 -6.36
CA THR A 159 22.91 3.64 -5.82
C THR A 159 22.16 4.81 -5.19
N ARG A 160 22.88 5.59 -4.39
CA ARG A 160 22.36 6.85 -3.85
C ARG A 160 21.96 7.81 -4.98
N ALA A 161 22.74 7.91 -6.04
CA ALA A 161 22.44 8.77 -7.18
C ALA A 161 21.13 8.35 -7.88
N THR A 162 20.91 7.05 -8.04
CA THR A 162 19.64 6.53 -8.60
C THR A 162 18.46 6.88 -7.71
N ARG A 163 18.60 6.81 -6.39
CA ARG A 163 17.54 7.22 -5.46
C ARG A 163 17.24 8.71 -5.56
N GLU A 164 18.26 9.56 -5.59
CA GLU A 164 18.11 10.99 -5.74
C GLU A 164 17.41 11.33 -7.07
N TYR A 165 17.85 10.71 -8.16
CA TYR A 165 17.20 10.83 -9.46
C TYR A 165 15.72 10.39 -9.42
N LEU A 166 15.42 9.23 -8.83
CA LEU A 166 14.04 8.75 -8.70
C LEU A 166 13.16 9.75 -7.94
N CYS A 167 13.65 10.29 -6.83
CA CYS A 167 12.91 11.28 -6.04
C CYS A 167 12.64 12.58 -6.83
N GLU A 168 13.59 13.05 -7.63
CA GLU A 168 13.41 14.21 -8.51
C GLU A 168 12.35 13.94 -9.58
N GLN A 169 12.43 12.79 -10.26
CA GLN A 169 11.45 12.41 -11.28
C GLN A 169 10.05 12.24 -10.72
N LEU A 170 9.94 11.65 -9.52
CA LEU A 170 8.67 11.49 -8.82
C LEU A 170 8.12 12.84 -8.35
N HIS A 171 8.97 13.77 -7.92
CA HIS A 171 8.52 15.13 -7.61
C HIS A 171 7.78 15.75 -8.80
N GLU A 172 8.41 15.78 -9.97
CA GLU A 172 7.82 16.34 -11.18
C GLU A 172 6.52 15.63 -11.59
N LEU A 173 6.51 14.30 -11.49
CA LEU A 173 5.34 13.50 -11.84
C LEU A 173 4.20 13.69 -10.83
N GLY A 174 4.51 13.79 -9.54
CA GLY A 174 3.55 14.08 -8.49
C GLY A 174 2.92 15.47 -8.64
N GLU A 175 3.73 16.49 -8.91
CA GLU A 175 3.22 17.85 -9.18
C GLU A 175 2.36 17.89 -10.45
N TYR A 176 2.65 17.04 -11.45
CA TYR A 176 1.79 16.88 -12.61
C TYR A 176 0.47 16.22 -12.24
N ALA A 177 0.48 15.14 -11.48
CA ALA A 177 -0.72 14.41 -11.03
C ALA A 177 -1.68 15.30 -10.24
N LEU A 178 -1.16 16.16 -9.37
CA LEU A 178 -1.96 17.11 -8.58
C LEU A 178 -2.78 18.08 -9.43
N LYS A 179 -2.33 18.41 -10.65
CA LYS A 179 -3.11 19.26 -11.58
C LYS A 179 -4.42 18.61 -12.03
N TYR A 180 -4.48 17.29 -11.95
CA TYR A 180 -5.65 16.48 -12.30
C TYR A 180 -6.36 15.90 -11.07
N ASN A 181 -6.01 16.37 -9.85
CA ASN A 181 -6.57 15.88 -8.58
C ASN A 181 -6.39 14.37 -8.37
N THR A 182 -5.30 13.82 -8.83
CA THR A 182 -4.90 12.41 -8.66
C THR A 182 -3.48 12.33 -8.12
N THR A 183 -2.95 11.12 -7.90
CA THR A 183 -1.61 10.90 -7.35
C THR A 183 -0.86 9.82 -8.12
N VAL A 184 0.46 9.76 -7.93
CA VAL A 184 1.29 8.60 -8.30
C VAL A 184 1.38 7.69 -7.08
N ILE A 185 1.07 6.41 -7.24
CA ILE A 185 1.11 5.43 -6.15
C ILE A 185 2.24 4.44 -6.41
N LEU A 186 3.28 4.49 -5.57
CA LEU A 186 4.40 3.55 -5.66
C LEU A 186 4.02 2.21 -5.07
N GLU A 187 4.18 1.15 -5.85
CA GLU A 187 3.99 -0.21 -5.41
C GLU A 187 5.33 -0.91 -5.15
N PRO A 188 5.62 -1.29 -3.91
CA PRO A 188 6.71 -2.20 -3.60
C PRO A 188 6.30 -3.64 -3.89
N LEU A 189 7.08 -4.36 -4.70
CA LEU A 189 6.86 -5.76 -5.01
C LEU A 189 7.89 -6.67 -4.33
N ASN A 190 7.57 -7.95 -4.17
CA ASN A 190 8.51 -8.95 -3.68
C ASN A 190 9.79 -9.04 -4.56
N ARG A 191 10.87 -9.59 -4.02
CA ARG A 191 12.18 -9.65 -4.69
C ARG A 191 12.23 -10.45 -5.98
N ASN A 192 11.25 -11.34 -6.22
CA ASN A 192 11.20 -12.13 -7.45
C ASN A 192 10.70 -11.28 -8.63
N GLU A 193 10.01 -10.19 -8.37
CA GLU A 193 9.38 -9.33 -9.37
C GLU A 193 10.04 -7.95 -9.46
N SER A 194 10.37 -7.32 -8.31
CA SER A 194 10.92 -5.96 -8.31
C SER A 194 12.44 -5.92 -8.33
N HIS A 195 12.97 -5.12 -9.26
CA HIS A 195 14.39 -4.79 -9.28
C HIS A 195 14.74 -3.77 -8.17
N TYR A 196 13.91 -2.75 -7.96
CA TYR A 196 14.32 -1.59 -7.15
C TYR A 196 13.58 -1.46 -5.82
N LEU A 197 12.26 -1.47 -5.81
CA LEU A 197 11.43 -1.16 -4.64
C LEU A 197 10.72 -2.41 -4.13
N ARG A 198 10.94 -2.79 -2.86
CA ARG A 198 10.50 -4.08 -2.33
C ARG A 198 9.70 -4.03 -1.04
N GLN A 199 9.75 -2.91 -0.30
CA GLN A 199 9.13 -2.80 1.01
C GLN A 199 8.35 -1.50 1.15
N VAL A 200 7.25 -1.54 1.87
CA VAL A 200 6.38 -0.37 2.13
C VAL A 200 7.14 0.75 2.85
N PRO A 201 8.00 0.48 3.87
CA PRO A 201 8.80 1.53 4.50
C PRO A 201 9.73 2.27 3.54
N ASP A 202 10.30 1.57 2.57
CA ASP A 202 11.15 2.20 1.53
C ASP A 202 10.33 3.08 0.60
N ALA A 203 9.14 2.59 0.19
CA ALA A 203 8.22 3.37 -0.63
C ALA A 203 7.78 4.66 0.09
N ALA A 204 7.41 4.56 1.36
CA ALA A 204 7.05 5.72 2.18
C ALA A 204 8.22 6.72 2.33
N ALA A 205 9.44 6.21 2.48
CA ALA A 205 10.63 7.06 2.52
C ALA A 205 10.90 7.78 1.19
N ILE A 206 10.65 7.11 0.04
CA ILE A 206 10.72 7.74 -1.28
C ILE A 206 9.64 8.79 -1.45
N CYS A 207 8.40 8.53 -1.02
CA CYS A 207 7.31 9.52 -1.05
C CYS A 207 7.70 10.78 -0.28
N ARG A 208 8.19 10.64 0.95
CA ARG A 208 8.69 11.75 1.77
C ARG A 208 9.82 12.52 1.08
N ASP A 209 10.80 11.80 0.55
CA ASP A 209 12.02 12.39 -0.01
C ASP A 209 11.77 13.04 -1.39
N SER A 210 10.70 12.65 -2.10
CA SER A 210 10.24 13.29 -3.33
C SER A 210 9.67 14.70 -3.11
N LYS A 211 9.24 15.03 -1.88
CA LYS A 211 8.72 16.36 -1.51
C LYS A 211 7.51 16.83 -2.34
N SER A 212 6.70 15.91 -2.83
CA SER A 212 5.44 16.20 -3.51
C SER A 212 4.28 15.51 -2.79
N ALA A 213 3.20 16.22 -2.53
CA ALA A 213 1.97 15.66 -1.99
C ALA A 213 1.29 14.69 -2.98
N GLY A 214 1.64 14.79 -4.26
CA GLY A 214 1.14 13.92 -5.33
C GLY A 214 1.85 12.57 -5.44
N VAL A 215 2.84 12.28 -4.58
CA VAL A 215 3.53 10.98 -4.54
C VAL A 215 3.10 10.21 -3.31
N LYS A 216 2.54 9.05 -3.52
CA LYS A 216 1.98 8.16 -2.51
C LYS A 216 2.55 6.76 -2.68
N CYS A 217 2.23 5.86 -1.76
CA CYS A 217 2.59 4.46 -1.87
C CYS A 217 1.40 3.57 -1.48
N MET A 218 1.59 2.29 -1.69
CA MET A 218 0.64 1.27 -1.29
C MET A 218 1.33 0.09 -0.61
N GLY A 219 0.51 -0.80 -0.04
CA GLY A 219 0.92 -2.13 0.37
C GLY A 219 0.13 -3.17 -0.39
N ASP A 220 0.76 -4.26 -0.77
CA ASP A 220 0.09 -5.45 -1.30
C ASP A 220 0.38 -6.63 -0.38
N PHE A 221 -0.66 -7.22 0.18
CA PHE A 221 -0.54 -8.36 1.10
C PHE A 221 0.13 -9.59 0.47
N TRP A 222 0.08 -9.74 -0.86
CA TRP A 222 0.83 -10.75 -1.57
C TRP A 222 2.32 -10.44 -1.62
N HIS A 223 2.69 -9.18 -1.88
CA HIS A 223 4.09 -8.76 -2.00
C HIS A 223 4.78 -8.52 -0.66
N MET A 224 4.03 -8.25 0.41
CA MET A 224 4.55 -7.94 1.75
C MET A 224 5.14 -9.16 2.51
N GLN A 225 5.50 -10.24 1.82
CA GLN A 225 6.04 -11.46 2.42
C GLN A 225 7.42 -11.27 3.08
N GLU A 226 8.15 -10.23 2.72
CA GLU A 226 9.48 -9.90 3.25
C GLU A 226 9.44 -8.83 4.34
N GLU A 227 8.26 -8.34 4.69
CA GLU A 227 8.07 -7.38 5.76
C GLU A 227 8.21 -8.04 7.16
N THR A 228 8.58 -7.26 8.15
CA THR A 228 8.65 -7.75 9.53
C THR A 228 7.27 -8.18 10.05
N SER A 229 6.26 -7.38 9.75
CA SER A 229 4.84 -7.68 9.87
C SER A 229 4.05 -6.72 8.98
N ASP A 230 2.83 -7.11 8.60
CA ASP A 230 1.93 -6.24 7.85
C ASP A 230 1.61 -4.96 8.63
N PHE A 231 1.40 -5.10 9.95
CA PHE A 231 1.13 -3.98 10.84
C PHE A 231 2.26 -2.94 10.78
N ALA A 232 3.51 -3.37 10.97
CA ALA A 232 4.65 -2.47 10.97
C ALA A 232 4.87 -1.81 9.60
N ALA A 233 4.70 -2.57 8.53
CA ALA A 233 4.84 -2.09 7.15
C ALA A 233 3.84 -0.98 6.84
N LEU A 234 2.55 -1.24 7.04
CA LEU A 234 1.49 -0.25 6.75
C LEU A 234 1.58 0.97 7.66
N MET A 235 1.84 0.76 8.97
CA MET A 235 2.05 1.86 9.92
C MET A 235 3.21 2.77 9.54
N SER A 236 4.26 2.25 8.90
CA SER A 236 5.40 3.05 8.47
C SER A 236 5.06 4.09 7.39
N ALA A 237 4.08 3.78 6.55
CA ALA A 237 3.58 4.72 5.55
C ALA A 237 2.60 5.73 6.17
N GLY A 238 1.85 5.32 7.18
CA GLY A 238 0.84 6.16 7.82
C GLY A 238 -0.23 6.64 6.84
N THR A 239 -1.17 7.45 7.31
CA THR A 239 -2.24 8.01 6.46
C THR A 239 -1.73 9.05 5.46
N GLU A 240 -0.54 9.60 5.69
CA GLU A 240 0.05 10.61 4.81
C GLU A 240 0.45 10.02 3.46
N TYR A 241 1.05 8.82 3.46
CA TYR A 241 1.58 8.21 2.24
C TYR A 241 0.79 7.00 1.75
N LEU A 242 0.12 6.24 2.64
CA LEU A 242 -0.64 5.05 2.25
C LEU A 242 -1.92 5.43 1.50
N GLN A 243 -1.94 5.22 0.19
CA GLN A 243 -3.04 5.62 -0.68
C GLN A 243 -3.93 4.45 -1.12
N HIS A 244 -3.38 3.25 -1.20
CA HIS A 244 -4.06 2.07 -1.71
C HIS A 244 -3.55 0.80 -1.03
N VAL A 245 -4.33 -0.28 -1.11
CA VAL A 245 -3.92 -1.61 -0.62
C VAL A 245 -4.44 -2.66 -1.60
N HIS A 246 -3.55 -3.56 -2.03
CA HIS A 246 -3.93 -4.77 -2.75
C HIS A 246 -4.04 -5.98 -1.81
N ILE A 247 -4.91 -6.91 -2.20
CA ILE A 247 -5.12 -8.15 -1.47
C ILE A 247 -5.31 -9.34 -2.42
N ALA A 248 -4.59 -10.41 -2.13
CA ALA A 248 -4.70 -11.71 -2.76
C ALA A 248 -4.44 -12.80 -1.73
N SER A 249 -4.77 -14.05 -2.04
CA SER A 249 -4.33 -15.21 -1.25
C SER A 249 -2.81 -15.25 -1.17
N ARG A 250 -2.28 -15.33 0.07
CA ARG A 250 -0.85 -15.29 0.37
C ARG A 250 -0.06 -16.47 -0.19
N GLY A 251 -0.72 -17.59 -0.44
CA GLY A 251 -0.05 -18.81 -0.89
C GLY A 251 0.03 -18.96 -2.40
N ASN A 252 -0.89 -18.33 -3.18
CA ASN A 252 -1.00 -18.61 -4.61
C ASN A 252 -1.45 -17.43 -5.48
N ARG A 253 -1.57 -16.22 -4.92
CA ARG A 253 -2.04 -15.00 -5.61
C ARG A 253 -3.42 -15.14 -6.26
N LYS A 254 -4.28 -16.02 -5.71
CA LYS A 254 -5.69 -16.18 -6.12
C LYS A 254 -6.63 -15.49 -5.15
N MET A 255 -7.92 -15.84 -5.16
CA MET A 255 -8.90 -15.23 -4.27
C MET A 255 -8.52 -15.42 -2.79
N PRO A 256 -8.62 -14.38 -1.95
CA PRO A 256 -8.46 -14.52 -0.50
C PRO A 256 -9.28 -15.67 0.06
N GLY A 257 -8.62 -16.57 0.80
CA GLY A 257 -9.23 -17.78 1.37
C GLY A 257 -8.90 -19.07 0.62
N GLU A 258 -8.41 -19.02 -0.62
CA GLU A 258 -8.08 -20.22 -1.38
C GLU A 258 -6.89 -21.02 -0.80
N CYS A 259 -6.06 -20.39 0.04
CA CYS A 259 -5.00 -21.08 0.81
C CYS A 259 -5.35 -21.31 2.28
N GLY A 260 -6.62 -21.20 2.65
CA GLY A 260 -7.09 -21.48 3.99
C GLY A 260 -6.46 -20.58 5.07
N ALA A 261 -5.93 -21.15 6.14
CA ALA A 261 -5.43 -20.40 7.30
C ALA A 261 -4.20 -19.50 7.01
N VAL A 262 -3.52 -19.70 5.90
CA VAL A 262 -2.40 -18.82 5.47
C VAL A 262 -2.92 -17.43 5.10
N ASP A 263 -4.17 -17.35 4.63
CA ASP A 263 -4.83 -16.12 4.23
C ASP A 263 -5.38 -15.37 5.45
N ASN A 264 -4.47 -14.90 6.29
CA ASN A 264 -4.76 -14.10 7.49
C ASN A 264 -4.23 -12.68 7.31
N TYR A 265 -5.14 -11.70 7.31
CA TYR A 265 -4.86 -10.28 7.09
C TYR A 265 -5.13 -9.43 8.33
N VAL A 266 -5.50 -10.05 9.47
CA VAL A 266 -5.92 -9.38 10.72
C VAL A 266 -4.86 -8.40 11.21
N ASP A 267 -3.58 -8.76 11.13
CA ASP A 267 -2.48 -7.88 11.56
C ASP A 267 -2.40 -6.59 10.74
N GLY A 268 -2.49 -6.69 9.42
CA GLY A 268 -2.55 -5.53 8.54
C GLY A 268 -3.83 -4.71 8.71
N PHE A 269 -4.98 -5.36 8.87
CA PHE A 269 -6.25 -4.67 9.11
C PHE A 269 -6.26 -3.90 10.44
N ARG A 270 -5.56 -4.37 11.48
CA ARG A 270 -5.33 -3.59 12.70
C ARG A 270 -4.60 -2.30 12.44
N ALA A 271 -3.56 -2.34 11.61
CA ALA A 271 -2.84 -1.13 11.21
C ALA A 271 -3.78 -0.15 10.49
N LEU A 272 -4.55 -0.63 9.50
CA LEU A 272 -5.48 0.20 8.74
C LEU A 272 -6.55 0.83 9.66
N LYS A 273 -7.13 0.06 10.58
CA LYS A 273 -8.09 0.59 11.57
C LYS A 273 -7.45 1.63 12.47
N LEU A 274 -6.28 1.34 13.03
CA LEU A 274 -5.60 2.23 13.97
C LEU A 274 -5.22 3.57 13.32
N MET A 275 -4.85 3.55 12.04
CA MET A 275 -4.57 4.75 11.26
C MET A 275 -5.83 5.54 10.87
N GLY A 276 -7.02 4.96 10.99
CA GLY A 276 -8.23 5.56 10.43
C GLY A 276 -8.27 5.52 8.90
N TYR A 277 -7.71 4.47 8.30
CA TYR A 277 -7.69 4.31 6.84
C TYR A 277 -9.11 4.21 6.27
N ASP A 278 -9.43 5.05 5.31
CA ASP A 278 -10.76 5.21 4.70
C ASP A 278 -10.76 5.03 3.17
N LYS A 279 -9.61 4.59 2.62
CA LYS A 279 -9.45 4.32 1.19
C LYS A 279 -9.77 2.87 0.87
N TYR A 280 -9.20 2.31 -0.19
CA TYR A 280 -9.63 1.02 -0.72
C TYR A 280 -8.66 -0.11 -0.43
N VAL A 281 -9.21 -1.31 -0.20
CA VAL A 281 -8.54 -2.60 -0.26
C VAL A 281 -9.06 -3.30 -1.51
N SER A 282 -8.20 -3.43 -2.51
CA SER A 282 -8.57 -3.90 -3.85
C SER A 282 -8.09 -5.32 -4.11
N PHE A 283 -8.94 -6.14 -4.68
CA PHE A 283 -8.59 -7.48 -5.10
C PHE A 283 -7.78 -7.39 -6.40
N GLU A 284 -6.51 -7.83 -6.31
CA GLU A 284 -5.61 -8.04 -7.43
C GLU A 284 -5.16 -9.50 -7.43
N CYS A 285 -5.95 -10.38 -8.03
CA CYS A 285 -5.71 -11.81 -7.90
C CYS A 285 -6.37 -12.64 -9.00
N GLY A 286 -5.78 -13.81 -9.24
CA GLY A 286 -6.43 -14.85 -10.04
C GLY A 286 -7.59 -15.51 -9.30
N CYS A 287 -8.23 -16.50 -9.94
CA CYS A 287 -9.26 -17.33 -9.33
C CYS A 287 -9.02 -18.81 -9.67
N GLY A 288 -9.06 -19.67 -8.65
CA GLY A 288 -8.80 -21.09 -8.80
C GLY A 288 -10.02 -21.94 -9.21
N GLY A 289 -11.21 -21.32 -9.26
CA GLY A 289 -12.44 -22.03 -9.55
C GLY A 289 -13.56 -21.11 -10.01
N ASP A 290 -14.78 -21.42 -9.60
CA ASP A 290 -15.97 -20.66 -9.96
C ASP A 290 -15.99 -19.29 -9.23
N ARG A 291 -15.96 -18.22 -10.01
CA ARG A 291 -15.94 -16.83 -9.48
C ARG A 291 -17.24 -16.49 -8.76
N ASP A 292 -18.37 -17.05 -9.16
CA ASP A 292 -19.66 -16.80 -8.50
C ASP A 292 -19.75 -17.45 -7.11
N ILE A 293 -18.82 -18.37 -6.81
CA ILE A 293 -18.66 -18.98 -5.47
C ILE A 293 -17.50 -18.32 -4.71
N LEU A 294 -16.33 -18.21 -5.34
CA LEU A 294 -15.09 -17.82 -4.65
C LEU A 294 -15.01 -16.33 -4.35
N VAL A 295 -15.49 -15.45 -5.23
CA VAL A 295 -15.46 -14.00 -4.99
C VAL A 295 -16.34 -13.60 -3.81
N PRO A 296 -17.63 -14.04 -3.71
CA PRO A 296 -18.43 -13.76 -2.52
C PRO A 296 -17.84 -14.33 -1.22
N ALA A 297 -17.23 -15.52 -1.29
CA ALA A 297 -16.56 -16.12 -0.14
C ALA A 297 -15.35 -15.30 0.32
N ALA A 298 -14.54 -14.81 -0.62
CA ALA A 298 -13.40 -13.95 -0.33
C ALA A 298 -13.83 -12.60 0.28
N VAL A 299 -14.87 -11.96 -0.26
CA VAL A 299 -15.45 -10.73 0.28
C VAL A 299 -15.93 -10.95 1.73
N LYS A 300 -16.60 -12.06 1.99
CA LYS A 300 -17.04 -12.43 3.34
C LYS A 300 -15.85 -12.60 4.28
N LEU A 301 -14.82 -13.34 3.88
CA LEU A 301 -13.62 -13.60 4.67
C LEU A 301 -12.93 -12.29 5.10
N ILE A 302 -12.70 -11.36 4.18
CA ILE A 302 -11.99 -10.12 4.51
C ILE A 302 -12.83 -9.22 5.41
N ARG A 303 -14.17 -9.21 5.31
CA ARG A 303 -15.04 -8.51 6.24
C ARG A 303 -14.98 -9.12 7.64
N GLU A 304 -15.05 -10.45 7.75
CA GLU A 304 -14.92 -11.15 9.05
C GLU A 304 -13.56 -10.88 9.69
N GLN A 305 -12.47 -10.90 8.94
CA GLN A 305 -11.13 -10.59 9.45
C GLN A 305 -10.96 -9.11 9.81
N TRP A 306 -11.62 -8.21 9.06
CA TRP A 306 -11.67 -6.80 9.44
C TRP A 306 -12.35 -6.60 10.78
N GLU A 307 -13.45 -7.27 11.05
CA GLU A 307 -14.13 -7.19 12.34
C GLU A 307 -13.30 -7.73 13.51
N GLN A 308 -12.47 -8.74 13.26
CA GLN A 308 -11.56 -9.34 14.25
C GLN A 308 -10.34 -8.45 14.56
N ALA A 309 -10.00 -7.56 13.67
CA ALA A 309 -8.87 -6.64 13.78
C ALA A 309 -9.19 -5.41 14.73
#